data_bfbaa06e6aceed774456bef21142fd47
#
_entry.id   bfbaa06e6aceed774456bef21142fd47
#
_cell.length_a   1.000
_cell.length_b   1.000
_cell.length_c   1.000
_cell.angle_alpha   90.00
_cell.angle_beta   90.00
_cell.angle_gamma   90.00
#
_symmetry.space_group_name_H-M   'P 1'
#
loop_
_entity.id
_entity.type
_entity.pdbx_description
1 polymer ?
#
loop_
_entity_poly.entity_id
_entity_poly.type
_entity_poly.pdbx_seq_one_letter_code
_entity_poly.pdbx_strand_id
1 'polypeptide(L)'
;QYRPTGARTKAAWLPIVEAEHVTENDGPMYPSPKAGYIYRGLSMVPQSMRDYWAMANCHYLPGQYVYKFDQSIRAITRPQMEILAARVSALHQCAY
;
A
#
# COMPACT_ATOMS: atom_id res chain seq x y z
N GLN A 1 -19.27 3.34 -12.54
CA GLN A 1 -18.04 2.81 -11.94
C GLN A 1 -18.39 2.12 -10.63
N TYR A 2 -17.95 0.87 -10.47
CA TYR A 2 -18.19 0.09 -9.25
C TYR A 2 -17.47 0.73 -8.05
N ARG A 3 -18.15 0.76 -6.90
CA ARG A 3 -17.58 1.19 -5.62
C ARG A 3 -17.83 0.12 -4.56
N PRO A 4 -16.80 -0.27 -3.79
CA PRO A 4 -16.95 -1.25 -2.72
C PRO A 4 -17.93 -0.79 -1.64
N THR A 5 -18.84 -1.66 -1.26
CA THR A 5 -19.85 -1.37 -0.22
C THR A 5 -19.24 -1.38 1.18
N GLY A 6 -18.12 -2.06 1.37
CA GLY A 6 -17.38 -2.16 2.62
C GLY A 6 -16.51 -0.94 2.96
N ALA A 7 -16.47 0.09 2.10
CA ALA A 7 -15.62 1.27 2.31
C ALA A 7 -16.01 2.07 3.57
N ARG A 8 -15.01 2.43 4.38
CA ARG A 8 -15.17 3.23 5.61
C ARG A 8 -14.06 4.27 5.72
N THR A 9 -14.39 5.44 6.25
CA THR A 9 -13.40 6.43 6.65
C THR A 9 -12.81 6.04 8.01
N LYS A 10 -11.49 6.05 8.13
CA LYS A 10 -10.77 5.69 9.35
C LYS A 10 -9.67 6.70 9.64
N ALA A 11 -8.41 6.33 9.47
CA ALA A 11 -7.26 7.19 9.78
C ALA A 11 -6.93 8.19 8.68
N ALA A 12 -7.33 7.93 7.44
CA ALA A 12 -7.06 8.79 6.30
C ALA A 12 -8.30 9.57 5.84
N TRP A 13 -8.07 10.55 4.96
CA TRP A 13 -9.11 11.43 4.42
C TRP A 13 -10.08 10.68 3.49
N LEU A 14 -9.58 9.69 2.76
CA LEU A 14 -10.40 8.88 1.86
C LEU A 14 -10.91 7.62 2.57
N PRO A 15 -12.12 7.17 2.26
CA PRO A 15 -12.58 5.87 2.71
C PRO A 15 -11.67 4.75 2.15
N ILE A 16 -11.49 3.73 2.95
CA ILE A 16 -10.78 2.51 2.58
C ILE A 16 -11.66 1.28 2.81
N VAL A 17 -11.34 0.18 2.16
CA VAL A 17 -11.94 -1.12 2.44
C VAL A 17 -10.99 -1.90 3.33
N GLU A 18 -11.44 -2.28 4.51
CA GLU A 18 -10.68 -3.18 5.39
C GLU A 18 -10.77 -4.62 4.86
N ALA A 19 -9.77 -5.45 5.16
CA ALA A 19 -9.70 -6.80 4.62
C ALA A 19 -10.94 -7.64 4.96
N GLU A 20 -11.49 -7.46 6.15
CA GLU A 20 -12.71 -8.13 6.61
C GLU A 20 -14.01 -7.64 5.95
N HIS A 21 -13.94 -6.52 5.24
CA HIS A 21 -15.09 -5.93 4.52
C HIS A 21 -15.00 -6.13 3.01
N VAL A 22 -13.99 -6.84 2.52
CA VAL A 22 -13.87 -7.20 1.10
C VAL A 22 -14.95 -8.23 0.76
N THR A 23 -15.66 -7.99 -0.34
CA THR A 23 -16.70 -8.87 -0.84
C THR A 23 -16.24 -9.58 -2.13
N GLU A 24 -16.96 -10.62 -2.54
CA GLU A 24 -16.66 -11.33 -3.80
C GLU A 24 -16.69 -10.40 -5.02
N ASN A 25 -17.56 -9.38 -5.00
CA ASN A 25 -17.68 -8.41 -6.08
C ASN A 25 -16.46 -7.49 -6.21
N ASP A 26 -15.66 -7.34 -5.15
CA ASP A 26 -14.42 -6.54 -5.16
C ASP A 26 -13.29 -7.30 -5.86
N GLY A 27 -13.39 -8.63 -5.91
CA GLY A 27 -12.32 -9.51 -6.38
C GLY A 27 -11.14 -9.55 -5.41
N PRO A 28 -10.01 -10.14 -5.79
CA PRO A 28 -8.82 -10.19 -4.94
C PRO A 28 -8.24 -8.78 -4.77
N MET A 29 -8.21 -8.28 -3.53
CA MET A 29 -7.73 -6.94 -3.22
C MET A 29 -6.35 -6.95 -2.56
N TYR A 30 -6.13 -7.85 -1.62
CA TYR A 30 -4.94 -7.80 -0.77
C TYR A 30 -4.14 -9.11 -0.82
N PRO A 31 -2.79 -9.06 -0.73
CA PRO A 31 -1.96 -10.26 -0.69
C PRO A 31 -2.20 -11.09 0.58
N SER A 32 -2.68 -10.46 1.64
CA SER A 32 -3.09 -11.13 2.87
C SER A 32 -4.03 -10.24 3.69
N PRO A 33 -4.82 -10.78 4.64
CA PRO A 33 -5.63 -9.98 5.56
C PRO A 33 -4.81 -9.00 6.42
N LYS A 34 -3.52 -9.28 6.60
CA LYS A 34 -2.57 -8.44 7.37
C LYS A 34 -1.85 -7.39 6.50
N ALA A 35 -2.22 -7.24 5.23
CA ALA A 35 -1.63 -6.24 4.35
C ALA A 35 -1.72 -4.83 4.96
N GLY A 36 -0.61 -4.12 4.94
CA GLY A 36 -0.51 -2.77 5.51
C GLY A 36 -1.45 -1.75 4.83
N TYR A 37 -1.66 -0.64 5.50
CA TYR A 37 -2.57 0.41 5.01
C TYR A 37 -2.18 0.98 3.65
N ILE A 38 -0.91 0.96 3.28
CA ILE A 38 -0.44 1.38 1.96
C ILE A 38 -1.14 0.62 0.81
N TYR A 39 -1.52 -0.65 1.04
CA TYR A 39 -2.31 -1.42 0.08
C TYR A 39 -3.75 -0.95 -0.03
N ARG A 40 -4.29 -0.32 1.03
CA ARG A 40 -5.70 0.03 1.15
C ARG A 40 -6.03 1.40 0.58
N GLY A 41 -5.03 2.26 0.37
CA GLY A 41 -5.23 3.65 -0.07
C GLY A 41 -6.00 3.81 -1.38
N LEU A 42 -5.89 2.85 -2.30
CA LEU A 42 -6.61 2.84 -3.57
C LEU A 42 -7.82 1.89 -3.59
N SER A 43 -8.20 1.33 -2.44
CA SER A 43 -9.23 0.28 -2.35
C SER A 43 -10.63 0.71 -2.79
N MET A 44 -10.92 2.01 -2.85
CA MET A 44 -12.16 2.54 -3.41
C MET A 44 -12.32 2.26 -4.90
N VAL A 45 -11.24 1.97 -5.60
CA VAL A 45 -11.24 1.59 -7.02
C VAL A 45 -10.39 0.33 -7.18
N PRO A 46 -10.96 -0.86 -6.89
CA PRO A 46 -10.21 -2.12 -6.80
C PRO A 46 -9.35 -2.43 -8.02
N GLN A 47 -9.82 -2.11 -9.23
CA GLN A 47 -9.04 -2.33 -10.43
C GLN A 47 -7.79 -1.43 -10.47
N SER A 48 -7.94 -0.15 -10.19
CA SER A 48 -6.79 0.78 -10.14
C SER A 48 -5.79 0.39 -9.07
N MET A 49 -6.24 -0.16 -7.96
CA MET A 49 -5.36 -0.70 -6.92
C MET A 49 -4.55 -1.89 -7.45
N ARG A 50 -5.19 -2.83 -8.14
CA ARG A 50 -4.50 -3.99 -8.75
C ARG A 50 -3.46 -3.54 -9.79
N ASP A 51 -3.86 -2.63 -10.67
CA ASP A 51 -2.98 -2.10 -11.73
C ASP A 51 -1.78 -1.37 -11.15
N TYR A 52 -2.02 -0.54 -10.12
CA TYR A 52 -0.94 0.13 -9.39
C TYR A 52 0.06 -0.86 -8.79
N TRP A 53 -0.42 -1.91 -8.11
CA TRP A 53 0.48 -2.88 -7.49
C TRP A 53 1.18 -3.78 -8.49
N ALA A 54 0.54 -4.10 -9.61
CA ALA A 54 1.21 -4.81 -10.71
C ALA A 54 2.40 -4.00 -11.23
N MET A 55 2.23 -2.70 -11.41
CA MET A 55 3.30 -1.77 -11.80
C MET A 55 4.33 -1.59 -10.68
N ALA A 56 3.89 -1.34 -9.45
CA ALA A 56 4.76 -1.05 -8.33
C ALA A 56 5.69 -2.21 -7.98
N ASN A 57 5.23 -3.45 -8.12
CA ASN A 57 6.05 -4.63 -7.89
C ASN A 57 7.27 -4.73 -8.83
N CYS A 58 7.24 -4.06 -9.99
CA CYS A 58 8.39 -3.99 -10.90
C CYS A 58 9.44 -2.96 -10.43
N HIS A 59 9.07 -1.98 -9.64
CA HIS A 59 9.91 -0.85 -9.24
C HIS A 59 10.23 -0.82 -7.75
N TYR A 60 9.40 -1.44 -6.94
CA TYR A 60 9.55 -1.43 -5.48
C TYR A 60 10.68 -2.36 -5.02
N LEU A 61 11.00 -2.28 -3.74
CA LEU A 61 11.96 -3.17 -3.13
C LEU A 61 11.38 -4.61 -3.13
N PRO A 62 12.12 -5.62 -3.63
CA PRO A 62 11.64 -7.00 -3.58
C PRO A 62 11.26 -7.42 -2.15
N GLY A 63 10.12 -8.10 -1.99
CA GLY A 63 9.53 -8.43 -0.68
C GLY A 63 10.48 -9.12 0.29
N GLN A 64 11.41 -9.93 -0.23
CA GLN A 64 12.44 -10.61 0.57
C GLN A 64 13.41 -9.65 1.29
N TYR A 65 13.52 -8.40 0.83
CA TYR A 65 14.40 -7.38 1.42
C TYR A 65 13.64 -6.36 2.29
N VAL A 66 12.33 -6.39 2.30
CA VAL A 66 11.52 -5.38 3.02
C VAL A 66 11.88 -5.30 4.49
N TYR A 67 12.14 -6.45 5.13
CA TYR A 67 12.48 -6.54 6.55
C TYR A 67 13.98 -6.76 6.84
N LYS A 68 14.83 -6.72 5.81
CA LYS A 68 16.29 -6.88 5.95
C LYS A 68 16.98 -5.52 5.91
N PHE A 69 16.92 -4.81 7.02
CA PHE A 69 17.42 -3.43 7.11
C PHE A 69 18.95 -3.32 7.06
N ASP A 70 19.65 -4.40 7.29
CA ASP A 70 21.11 -4.53 7.19
C ASP A 70 21.61 -4.75 5.77
N GLN A 71 20.71 -5.05 4.82
CA GLN A 71 21.05 -5.32 3.42
C GLN A 71 20.69 -4.15 2.51
N SER A 72 21.69 -3.65 1.79
CA SER A 72 21.52 -2.59 0.80
C SER A 72 21.75 -3.18 -0.59
N ILE A 73 20.72 -3.13 -1.43
CA ILE A 73 20.74 -3.63 -2.82
C ILE A 73 20.72 -2.51 -3.86
N ARG A 74 20.86 -1.26 -3.42
CA ARG A 74 20.86 -0.04 -4.23
C ARG A 74 22.05 0.83 -3.87
N ALA A 75 22.27 1.89 -4.64
CA ALA A 75 23.38 2.84 -4.44
C ALA A 75 23.31 3.56 -3.08
N ILE A 76 22.13 3.70 -2.49
CA ILE A 76 21.94 4.24 -1.14
C ILE A 76 21.61 3.14 -0.16
N THR A 77 22.00 3.33 1.10
CA THR A 77 21.74 2.35 2.16
C THR A 77 20.26 2.26 2.50
N ARG A 78 19.86 1.15 3.12
CA ARG A 78 18.47 0.97 3.55
C ARG A 78 18.01 2.09 4.50
N PRO A 79 18.76 2.48 5.55
CA PRO A 79 18.38 3.60 6.40
C PRO A 79 18.19 4.92 5.64
N GLN A 80 19.04 5.21 4.65
CA GLN A 80 18.89 6.40 3.81
C GLN A 80 17.59 6.35 2.99
N MET A 81 17.23 5.20 2.42
CA MET A 81 15.94 5.04 1.73
C MET A 81 14.76 5.29 2.66
N GLU A 82 14.79 4.75 3.87
CA GLU A 82 13.71 4.91 4.84
C GLU A 82 13.56 6.36 5.33
N ILE A 83 14.66 7.08 5.52
CA ILE A 83 14.63 8.52 5.88
C ILE A 83 13.99 9.33 4.74
N LEU A 84 14.35 9.05 3.48
CA LEU A 84 13.76 9.72 2.32
C LEU A 84 12.26 9.41 2.22
N ALA A 85 11.86 8.15 2.36
CA ALA A 85 10.46 7.74 2.33
C ALA A 85 9.65 8.39 3.46
N ALA A 86 10.18 8.40 4.69
CA ALA A 86 9.56 9.05 5.83
C ALA A 86 9.41 10.57 5.62
N ARG A 87 10.43 11.23 5.04
CA ARG A 87 10.37 12.65 4.73
C ARG A 87 9.29 12.97 3.69
N VAL A 88 9.20 12.18 2.63
CA VAL A 88 8.14 12.32 1.61
C VAL A 88 6.77 12.14 2.25
N SER A 89 6.58 11.11 3.04
CA SER A 89 5.31 10.86 3.75
C SER A 89 4.92 12.01 4.66
N ALA A 90 5.87 12.56 5.41
CA ALA A 90 5.63 13.71 6.29
C ALA A 90 5.23 14.97 5.50
N LEU A 91 5.89 15.26 4.38
CA LEU A 91 5.57 16.40 3.52
C LEU A 91 4.18 16.29 2.90
N HIS A 92 3.73 15.09 2.59
CA HIS A 92 2.40 14.80 2.05
C HIS A 92 1.34 14.56 3.13
N GLN A 93 1.68 14.71 4.41
CA GLN A 93 0.77 14.43 5.53
C GLN A 93 0.13 13.04 5.43
N CYS A 94 0.91 12.05 5.03
CA CYS A 94 0.45 10.68 4.85
C CYS A 94 0.05 10.07 6.21
N ALA A 95 -1.17 9.55 6.29
CA ALA A 95 -1.71 8.92 7.50
C ALA A 95 -1.33 7.43 7.67
N TYR A 96 -0.64 6.85 6.69
CA TYR A 96 -0.31 5.42 6.64
C TYR A 96 1.14 5.12 7.00
#